data_75d21403d57e1db097f6e8d995f83b5c
#
_entry.id   75d21403d57e1db097f6e8d995f83b5c
#
_cell.length_a   1.000
_cell.length_b   1.000
_cell.length_c   1.000
_cell.angle_alpha   90.00
_cell.angle_beta   90.00
_cell.angle_gamma   90.00
#
_symmetry.space_group_name_H-M   'P 1'
#
loop_
_entity.id
_entity.type
_entity.pdbx_description
1 polymer ?
#
loop_
_entity_poly.entity_id
_entity_poly.type
_entity_poly.pdbx_seq_one_letter_code
_entity_poly.pdbx_strand_id
1 'polypeptide(L)'
;MALSGECADEIFGGYPWYRDVDIRRKAGFPWAQSTQYRASFLTQEWQEQIDAEAFVDQKYRQTIAEVTPEGIHGEDDRRIREMTRLNFEWFMQTLLARKDTMSMFSGLEVRVPFCDHRIAEYLYNVPWSMKDLHGREKGLLREAVKGIVPEEIRMRKKSPYPKTHNPAYMRAVGNLLRQILDEGTSPMFAFIRRDALEQLLTQSRAQPWYGQLMQTPQTIAYFLQLHHWMKLYYVTIQ
;
A
#
# COMPACT_ATOMS: atom_id res chain seq x y z
N MET A 1 -16.64 -15.60 -11.88
CA MET A 1 -15.26 -15.78 -11.35
C MET A 1 -14.27 -15.07 -12.25
N ALA A 2 -13.28 -14.41 -11.66
CA ALA A 2 -12.16 -13.77 -12.38
C ALA A 2 -10.82 -14.24 -11.83
N LEU A 3 -9.77 -14.18 -12.65
CA LEU A 3 -8.39 -14.40 -12.25
C LEU A 3 -7.66 -13.07 -12.17
N SER A 4 -6.84 -12.87 -11.14
CA SER A 4 -6.06 -11.66 -10.95
C SER A 4 -4.57 -11.97 -10.82
N GLY A 5 -3.72 -11.06 -11.33
CA GLY A 5 -2.28 -11.12 -11.18
C GLY A 5 -1.74 -10.55 -9.87
N GLU A 6 -2.58 -10.30 -8.87
CA GLU A 6 -2.12 -9.86 -7.56
C GLU A 6 -1.18 -10.89 -6.90
N CYS A 7 -0.37 -10.44 -5.99
CA CYS A 7 0.75 -11.12 -5.36
C CYS A 7 2.00 -11.26 -6.25
N ALA A 8 1.90 -11.13 -7.57
CA ALA A 8 3.08 -11.22 -8.43
C ALA A 8 4.11 -10.10 -8.18
N ASP A 9 3.66 -8.91 -7.80
CA ASP A 9 4.56 -7.81 -7.48
C ASP A 9 5.30 -8.03 -6.15
N GLU A 10 4.66 -8.68 -5.19
CA GLU A 10 5.21 -9.02 -3.89
C GLU A 10 6.29 -10.11 -4.00
N ILE A 11 5.98 -11.20 -4.70
CA ILE A 11 6.86 -12.37 -4.75
C ILE A 11 8.02 -12.21 -5.76
N PHE A 12 7.82 -11.45 -6.84
CA PHE A 12 8.85 -11.20 -7.87
C PHE A 12 9.50 -9.82 -7.77
N GLY A 13 9.17 -9.01 -6.76
CA GLY A 13 9.77 -7.69 -6.58
C GLY A 13 9.35 -6.68 -7.67
N GLY A 14 8.05 -6.61 -7.97
CA GLY A 14 7.53 -5.75 -9.04
C GLY A 14 7.33 -4.29 -8.66
N TYR A 15 7.40 -3.92 -7.36
CA TYR A 15 7.19 -2.56 -6.91
C TYR A 15 8.43 -1.67 -7.09
N PRO A 16 8.25 -0.34 -7.31
CA PRO A 16 9.37 0.58 -7.51
C PRO A 16 10.36 0.60 -6.36
N TRP A 17 9.89 0.48 -5.11
CA TRP A 17 10.75 0.53 -3.92
C TRP A 17 11.77 -0.60 -3.84
N TYR A 18 11.59 -1.72 -4.55
CA TYR A 18 12.62 -2.75 -4.65
C TYR A 18 13.86 -2.29 -5.44
N ARG A 19 13.71 -1.30 -6.34
CA ARG A 19 14.78 -0.75 -7.19
C ARG A 19 15.30 0.59 -6.72
N ASP A 20 14.54 1.26 -5.87
CA ASP A 20 14.95 2.52 -5.26
C ASP A 20 15.99 2.25 -4.17
N VAL A 21 17.23 2.63 -4.44
CA VAL A 21 18.36 2.37 -3.54
C VAL A 21 18.20 3.09 -2.21
N ASP A 22 17.65 4.30 -2.23
CA ASP A 22 17.46 5.10 -1.01
C ASP A 22 16.39 4.48 -0.11
N ILE A 23 15.30 4.00 -0.70
CA ILE A 23 14.25 3.28 0.04
C ILE A 23 14.79 1.95 0.57
N ARG A 24 15.57 1.21 -0.23
CA ARG A 24 16.17 -0.06 0.23
C ARG A 24 17.09 0.12 1.43
N ARG A 25 17.89 1.17 1.45
CA ARG A 25 18.83 1.47 2.55
C ARG A 25 18.15 2.00 3.80
N LYS A 26 16.93 2.49 3.69
CA LYS A 26 16.18 3.09 4.79
C LYS A 26 15.40 2.03 5.57
N ALA A 27 15.52 2.05 6.90
CA ALA A 27 14.68 1.23 7.78
C ALA A 27 13.21 1.64 7.68
N GLY A 28 12.31 0.69 7.93
CA GLY A 28 10.86 0.92 7.93
C GLY A 28 10.14 0.27 6.74
N PHE A 29 8.83 0.53 6.68
CA PHE A 29 7.96 0.01 5.63
C PHE A 29 8.19 0.76 4.31
N PRO A 30 8.60 0.10 3.22
CA PRO A 30 9.01 0.79 1.99
C PRO A 30 7.93 1.68 1.36
N TRP A 31 6.68 1.32 1.53
CA TRP A 31 5.52 2.04 0.97
C TRP A 31 4.91 3.09 1.90
N ALA A 32 5.37 3.19 3.16
CA ALA A 32 4.73 4.01 4.20
C ALA A 32 5.77 4.82 4.99
N GLN A 33 6.61 5.57 4.30
CA GLN A 33 7.74 6.33 4.86
C GLN A 33 7.34 7.61 5.63
N SER A 34 6.04 7.91 5.77
CA SER A 34 5.57 9.18 6.32
C SER A 34 4.58 9.00 7.47
N THR A 35 5.02 8.38 8.56
CA THR A 35 4.20 8.16 9.76
C THR A 35 3.76 9.47 10.39
N GLN A 36 4.66 10.44 10.53
CA GLN A 36 4.34 11.78 11.06
C GLN A 36 3.24 12.48 10.27
N TYR A 37 3.28 12.43 8.94
CA TYR A 37 2.23 13.02 8.12
C TYR A 37 0.87 12.36 8.38
N ARG A 38 0.83 11.04 8.56
CA ARG A 38 -0.42 10.34 8.90
C ARG A 38 -0.90 10.71 10.29
N ALA A 39 -0.01 10.75 11.26
CA ALA A 39 -0.31 11.14 12.63
C ALA A 39 -0.76 12.59 12.74
N SER A 40 -0.31 13.48 11.86
CA SER A 40 -0.69 14.91 11.89
C SER A 40 -2.19 15.17 11.67
N PHE A 41 -2.94 14.20 11.17
CA PHE A 41 -4.39 14.30 11.08
C PHE A 41 -5.11 14.01 12.40
N LEU A 42 -4.46 13.35 13.35
CA LEU A 42 -5.02 13.09 14.67
C LEU A 42 -5.08 14.37 15.50
N THR A 43 -6.05 14.45 16.43
CA THR A 43 -6.05 15.49 17.44
C THR A 43 -4.82 15.39 18.32
N GLN A 44 -4.47 16.48 19.01
CA GLN A 44 -3.30 16.51 19.89
C GLN A 44 -3.39 15.44 20.97
N GLU A 45 -4.56 15.28 21.58
CA GLU A 45 -4.82 14.25 22.58
C GLU A 45 -4.48 12.85 22.08
N TRP A 46 -4.94 12.50 20.88
CA TRP A 46 -4.64 11.20 20.27
C TRP A 46 -3.20 11.05 19.82
N GLN A 47 -2.55 12.14 19.40
CA GLN A 47 -1.11 12.10 19.09
C GLN A 47 -0.26 11.82 20.34
N GLU A 48 -0.66 12.37 21.50
CA GLU A 48 0.03 12.15 22.78
C GLU A 48 -0.23 10.74 23.35
N GLN A 49 -1.44 10.20 23.15
CA GLN A 49 -1.79 8.85 23.61
C GLN A 49 -1.21 7.75 22.72
N ILE A 50 -1.11 8.02 21.42
CA ILE A 50 -0.62 7.04 20.44
C ILE A 50 0.75 7.49 19.94
N ASP A 51 1.83 6.89 20.44
CA ASP A 51 3.13 7.03 19.82
C ASP A 51 3.16 6.23 18.51
N ALA A 52 2.66 6.89 17.44
CA ALA A 52 2.51 6.25 16.14
C ALA A 52 3.86 5.83 15.53
N GLU A 53 4.94 6.55 15.83
CA GLU A 53 6.27 6.21 15.33
C GLU A 53 6.83 4.99 16.06
N ALA A 54 6.75 4.96 17.39
CA ALA A 54 7.17 3.81 18.18
C ALA A 54 6.35 2.56 17.81
N PHE A 55 5.03 2.70 17.62
CA PHE A 55 4.19 1.57 17.19
C PHE A 55 4.61 1.02 15.82
N VAL A 56 4.84 1.89 14.84
CA VAL A 56 5.25 1.48 13.49
C VAL A 56 6.64 0.85 13.52
N ASP A 57 7.59 1.43 14.26
CA ASP A 57 8.94 0.87 14.42
C ASP A 57 8.92 -0.48 15.12
N GLN A 58 8.11 -0.64 16.17
CA GLN A 58 7.93 -1.92 16.85
C GLN A 58 7.41 -3.00 15.88
N LYS A 59 6.36 -2.69 15.10
CA LYS A 59 5.81 -3.63 14.11
C LYS A 59 6.81 -3.98 13.03
N TYR A 60 7.54 -2.99 12.54
CA TYR A 60 8.63 -3.21 11.60
C TYR A 60 9.68 -4.17 12.15
N ARG A 61 10.21 -3.90 13.35
CA ARG A 61 11.25 -4.74 13.98
C ARG A 61 10.76 -6.16 14.28
N GLN A 62 9.53 -6.30 14.75
CA GLN A 62 8.93 -7.61 14.99
C GLN A 62 8.88 -8.43 13.70
N THR A 63 8.44 -7.84 12.60
CA THR A 63 8.32 -8.54 11.32
C THR A 63 9.68 -8.93 10.74
N ILE A 64 10.67 -8.04 10.76
CA ILE A 64 11.99 -8.39 10.19
C ILE A 64 12.79 -9.36 11.06
N ALA A 65 12.51 -9.42 12.36
CA ALA A 65 13.14 -10.40 13.26
C ALA A 65 12.80 -11.85 12.92
N GLU A 66 11.69 -12.09 12.20
CA GLU A 66 11.29 -13.41 11.72
C GLU A 66 12.00 -13.82 10.41
N VAL A 67 12.81 -12.95 9.82
CA VAL A 67 13.57 -13.28 8.61
C VAL A 67 14.76 -14.15 8.98
N THR A 68 14.75 -15.37 8.47
CA THR A 68 15.83 -16.34 8.73
C THR A 68 17.11 -15.96 7.99
N PRO A 69 18.28 -16.14 8.59
CA PRO A 69 19.56 -15.76 7.98
C PRO A 69 20.05 -16.76 6.92
N GLU A 70 19.45 -17.95 6.84
CA GLU A 70 19.90 -19.03 5.94
C GLU A 70 19.81 -18.61 4.48
N GLY A 71 20.90 -18.82 3.74
CA GLY A 71 20.98 -18.50 2.29
C GLY A 71 20.95 -17.01 1.98
N ILE A 72 21.25 -16.15 2.94
CA ILE A 72 21.46 -14.71 2.69
C ILE A 72 22.92 -14.47 2.28
N HIS A 73 23.10 -13.86 1.13
CA HIS A 73 24.41 -13.53 0.56
C HIS A 73 24.62 -12.01 0.57
N GLY A 74 24.87 -11.45 1.76
CA GLY A 74 25.15 -10.04 1.91
C GLY A 74 23.96 -9.18 2.37
N GLU A 75 24.24 -7.89 2.54
CA GLU A 75 23.31 -6.94 3.14
C GLU A 75 22.11 -6.62 2.24
N ASP A 76 22.35 -6.50 0.93
CA ASP A 76 21.30 -6.25 -0.06
C ASP A 76 20.29 -7.42 -0.12
N ASP A 77 20.77 -8.65 -0.11
CA ASP A 77 19.91 -9.84 -0.08
C ASP A 77 19.07 -9.90 1.19
N ARG A 78 19.69 -9.60 2.34
CA ARG A 78 18.97 -9.51 3.62
C ARG A 78 17.84 -8.48 3.51
N ARG A 79 18.15 -7.29 3.04
CA ARG A 79 17.16 -6.22 2.92
C ARG A 79 16.02 -6.56 1.97
N ILE A 80 16.30 -7.20 0.85
CA ILE A 80 15.26 -7.66 -0.08
C ILE A 80 14.35 -8.71 0.58
N ARG A 81 14.89 -9.62 1.37
CA ARG A 81 14.06 -10.59 2.13
C ARG A 81 13.20 -9.92 3.19
N GLU A 82 13.75 -8.98 3.94
CA GLU A 82 12.99 -8.16 4.89
C GLU A 82 11.84 -7.43 4.18
N MET A 83 12.12 -6.78 3.07
CA MET A 83 11.10 -6.09 2.27
C MET A 83 10.05 -7.05 1.72
N THR A 84 10.44 -8.25 1.30
CA THR A 84 9.50 -9.28 0.85
C THR A 84 8.60 -9.72 2.00
N ARG A 85 9.16 -10.00 3.19
CA ARG A 85 8.39 -10.36 4.39
C ARG A 85 7.40 -9.26 4.78
N LEU A 86 7.86 -8.00 4.83
CA LEU A 86 7.01 -6.84 5.09
C LEU A 86 5.86 -6.73 4.08
N ASN A 87 6.16 -6.90 2.79
CA ASN A 87 5.13 -6.86 1.75
C ASN A 87 4.08 -7.96 1.93
N PHE A 88 4.49 -9.19 2.23
CA PHE A 88 3.57 -10.30 2.46
C PHE A 88 2.65 -10.06 3.66
N GLU A 89 3.23 -9.68 4.78
CA GLU A 89 2.49 -9.62 6.03
C GLU A 89 1.57 -8.39 6.12
N TRP A 90 1.96 -7.27 5.52
CA TRP A 90 1.25 -6.01 5.70
C TRP A 90 0.60 -5.47 4.43
N PHE A 91 1.35 -5.36 3.35
CA PHE A 91 0.86 -4.70 2.14
C PHE A 91 -0.07 -5.61 1.33
N MET A 92 0.37 -6.83 1.06
CA MET A 92 -0.38 -7.82 0.30
C MET A 92 -1.71 -8.18 0.97
N GLN A 93 -1.70 -8.45 2.28
CA GLN A 93 -2.92 -8.78 3.01
C GLN A 93 -3.97 -7.68 2.91
N THR A 94 -3.54 -6.41 3.02
CA THR A 94 -4.44 -5.27 2.87
C THR A 94 -5.05 -5.21 1.46
N LEU A 95 -4.25 -5.47 0.43
CA LEU A 95 -4.74 -5.48 -0.96
C LEU A 95 -5.71 -6.63 -1.20
N LEU A 96 -5.40 -7.83 -0.70
CA LEU A 96 -6.24 -9.02 -0.85
C LEU A 96 -7.56 -8.87 -0.10
N ALA A 97 -7.54 -8.45 1.15
CA ALA A 97 -8.75 -8.23 1.96
C ALA A 97 -9.67 -7.21 1.28
N ARG A 98 -9.13 -6.09 0.80
CA ARG A 98 -9.90 -5.09 0.05
C ARG A 98 -10.51 -5.68 -1.20
N LYS A 99 -9.73 -6.42 -2.00
CA LYS A 99 -10.21 -7.01 -3.25
C LYS A 99 -11.31 -8.02 -2.98
N ASP A 100 -11.09 -8.95 -2.06
CA ASP A 100 -12.05 -9.99 -1.72
C ASP A 100 -13.36 -9.38 -1.23
N THR A 101 -13.31 -8.49 -0.24
CA THR A 101 -14.51 -7.83 0.30
C THR A 101 -15.30 -7.09 -0.78
N MET A 102 -14.63 -6.29 -1.62
CA MET A 102 -15.33 -5.47 -2.62
C MET A 102 -15.87 -6.29 -3.79
N SER A 103 -15.13 -7.30 -4.25
CA SER A 103 -15.57 -8.16 -5.34
C SER A 103 -16.70 -9.10 -4.91
N MET A 104 -16.59 -9.69 -3.71
CA MET A 104 -17.65 -10.56 -3.17
C MET A 104 -18.92 -9.79 -2.87
N PHE A 105 -18.82 -8.54 -2.39
CA PHE A 105 -19.99 -7.67 -2.25
C PHE A 105 -20.74 -7.49 -3.57
N SER A 106 -20.02 -7.47 -4.70
CA SER A 106 -20.59 -7.40 -6.04
C SER A 106 -20.90 -8.78 -6.66
N GLY A 107 -20.82 -9.85 -5.90
CA GLY A 107 -21.07 -11.23 -6.36
C GLY A 107 -19.99 -11.77 -7.31
N LEU A 108 -18.79 -11.17 -7.34
CA LEU A 108 -17.67 -11.59 -8.18
C LEU A 108 -16.58 -12.27 -7.36
N GLU A 109 -16.44 -13.59 -7.48
CA GLU A 109 -15.29 -14.31 -6.92
C GLU A 109 -14.02 -14.00 -7.71
N VAL A 110 -12.98 -13.51 -7.04
CA VAL A 110 -11.66 -13.27 -7.64
C VAL A 110 -10.63 -14.21 -7.02
N ARG A 111 -9.93 -14.94 -7.88
CA ARG A 111 -8.84 -15.84 -7.49
C ARG A 111 -7.49 -15.24 -7.86
N VAL A 112 -6.48 -15.51 -7.03
CA VAL A 112 -5.14 -14.92 -7.10
C VAL A 112 -4.07 -16.03 -7.17
N PRO A 113 -3.84 -16.64 -8.33
CA PRO A 113 -2.95 -17.80 -8.46
C PRO A 113 -1.50 -17.56 -7.97
N PHE A 114 -1.01 -16.32 -8.03
CA PHE A 114 0.32 -15.97 -7.52
C PHE A 114 0.42 -15.95 -5.98
N CYS A 115 -0.70 -16.03 -5.27
CA CYS A 115 -0.71 -16.21 -3.82
C CYS A 115 -0.63 -17.68 -3.38
N ASP A 116 -0.37 -18.61 -4.29
CA ASP A 116 -0.08 -19.99 -3.95
C ASP A 116 1.18 -20.05 -3.08
N HIS A 117 1.05 -20.59 -1.87
CA HIS A 117 2.15 -20.67 -0.89
C HIS A 117 3.38 -21.39 -1.45
N ARG A 118 3.19 -22.39 -2.32
CA ARG A 118 4.29 -23.15 -2.93
C ARG A 118 5.15 -22.26 -3.84
N ILE A 119 4.51 -21.36 -4.58
CA ILE A 119 5.22 -20.37 -5.41
C ILE A 119 5.95 -19.37 -4.52
N ALA A 120 5.28 -18.90 -3.46
CA ALA A 120 5.86 -17.96 -2.52
C ALA A 120 7.08 -18.55 -1.81
N GLU A 121 6.99 -19.76 -1.28
CA GLU A 121 8.09 -20.50 -0.62
C GLU A 121 9.29 -20.70 -1.57
N TYR A 122 9.03 -21.13 -2.79
CA TYR A 122 10.08 -21.27 -3.79
C TYR A 122 10.79 -19.94 -4.07
N LEU A 123 10.02 -18.90 -4.37
CA LEU A 123 10.54 -17.59 -4.73
C LEU A 123 11.19 -16.85 -3.56
N TYR A 124 10.80 -17.13 -2.33
CA TYR A 124 11.41 -16.51 -1.16
C TYR A 124 12.93 -16.73 -1.12
N ASN A 125 13.38 -17.91 -1.54
CA ASN A 125 14.78 -18.30 -1.55
C ASN A 125 15.52 -17.94 -2.86
N VAL A 126 14.82 -17.44 -3.89
CA VAL A 126 15.46 -17.03 -5.15
C VAL A 126 16.17 -15.69 -4.96
N PRO A 127 17.49 -15.59 -5.29
CA PRO A 127 18.24 -14.35 -5.16
C PRO A 127 17.64 -13.18 -5.95
N TRP A 128 17.84 -11.98 -5.44
CA TRP A 128 17.34 -10.77 -6.10
C TRP A 128 17.82 -10.63 -7.55
N SER A 129 19.10 -10.92 -7.82
CA SER A 129 19.67 -10.86 -9.15
C SER A 129 18.92 -11.72 -10.20
N MET A 130 18.29 -12.81 -9.77
CA MET A 130 17.45 -13.62 -10.64
C MET A 130 16.03 -13.05 -10.77
N LYS A 131 15.45 -12.51 -9.69
CA LYS A 131 14.13 -11.89 -9.73
C LYS A 131 14.11 -10.64 -10.61
N ASP A 132 15.18 -9.84 -10.54
CA ASP A 132 15.40 -8.61 -11.30
C ASP A 132 16.20 -8.86 -12.59
N LEU A 133 16.04 -10.03 -13.18
CA LEU A 133 16.78 -10.46 -14.38
C LEU A 133 16.72 -9.38 -15.47
N HIS A 134 17.88 -9.02 -16.01
CA HIS A 134 18.08 -7.95 -16.99
C HIS A 134 17.67 -6.54 -16.47
N GLY A 135 17.67 -6.32 -15.16
CA GLY A 135 17.26 -5.04 -14.55
C GLY A 135 15.78 -4.70 -14.76
N ARG A 136 14.93 -5.72 -14.95
CA ARG A 136 13.50 -5.51 -15.21
C ARG A 136 12.64 -6.02 -14.05
N GLU A 137 11.57 -5.28 -13.81
CA GLU A 137 10.55 -5.71 -12.85
C GLU A 137 9.98 -7.08 -13.26
N LYS A 138 9.94 -8.01 -12.29
CA LYS A 138 9.50 -9.40 -12.50
C LYS A 138 10.28 -10.12 -13.61
N GLY A 139 11.58 -9.86 -13.74
CA GLY A 139 12.42 -10.39 -14.82
C GLY A 139 12.36 -11.90 -14.91
N LEU A 140 12.45 -12.60 -13.77
CA LEU A 140 12.34 -14.05 -13.71
C LEU A 140 10.99 -14.56 -14.24
N LEU A 141 9.88 -13.93 -13.83
CA LEU A 141 8.55 -14.30 -14.33
C LEU A 141 8.45 -14.10 -15.85
N ARG A 142 8.96 -12.96 -16.34
CA ARG A 142 8.98 -12.67 -17.78
C ARG A 142 9.74 -13.72 -18.57
N GLU A 143 10.86 -14.20 -18.05
CA GLU A 143 11.62 -15.27 -18.71
C GLU A 143 10.90 -16.61 -18.65
N ALA A 144 10.29 -16.94 -17.51
CA ALA A 144 9.55 -18.20 -17.34
C ALA A 144 8.35 -18.32 -18.29
N VAL A 145 7.71 -17.21 -18.67
CA VAL A 145 6.55 -17.22 -19.59
C VAL A 145 6.91 -16.96 -21.05
N LYS A 146 8.20 -16.95 -21.38
CA LYS A 146 8.69 -16.81 -22.76
C LYS A 146 8.17 -17.95 -23.64
N GLY A 147 7.61 -17.60 -24.79
CA GLY A 147 7.00 -18.57 -25.69
C GLY A 147 5.58 -19.04 -25.29
N ILE A 148 5.09 -18.65 -24.10
CA ILE A 148 3.73 -18.93 -23.63
C ILE A 148 2.85 -17.69 -23.80
N VAL A 149 3.36 -16.53 -23.36
CA VAL A 149 2.66 -15.25 -23.44
C VAL A 149 3.16 -14.48 -24.67
N PRO A 150 2.27 -13.80 -25.43
CA PRO A 150 2.69 -12.96 -26.55
C PRO A 150 3.77 -11.96 -26.14
N GLU A 151 4.78 -11.79 -27.00
CA GLU A 151 5.99 -11.02 -26.68
C GLU A 151 5.70 -9.57 -26.30
N GLU A 152 4.75 -8.93 -26.96
CA GLU A 152 4.29 -7.58 -26.66
C GLU A 152 3.74 -7.44 -25.23
N ILE A 153 3.03 -8.46 -24.74
CA ILE A 153 2.51 -8.51 -23.38
C ILE A 153 3.63 -8.82 -22.39
N ARG A 154 4.46 -9.82 -22.70
CA ARG A 154 5.62 -10.21 -21.88
C ARG A 154 6.58 -9.04 -21.66
N MET A 155 6.81 -8.24 -22.68
CA MET A 155 7.76 -7.12 -22.67
C MET A 155 7.11 -5.77 -22.32
N ARG A 156 5.80 -5.73 -22.09
CA ARG A 156 5.12 -4.50 -21.72
C ARG A 156 5.69 -3.91 -20.44
N LYS A 157 5.98 -2.61 -20.45
CA LYS A 157 6.42 -1.89 -19.26
C LYS A 157 5.31 -1.87 -18.23
N LYS A 158 5.66 -2.08 -16.95
CA LYS A 158 4.71 -1.92 -15.86
C LYS A 158 4.11 -0.52 -15.90
N SER A 159 2.79 -0.44 -15.85
CA SER A 159 2.09 0.80 -15.58
C SER A 159 1.32 0.66 -14.27
N PRO A 160 1.32 1.68 -13.41
CA PRO A 160 0.45 1.69 -12.23
C PRO A 160 -1.00 1.73 -12.66
N TYR A 161 -1.92 1.40 -11.73
CA TYR A 161 -3.33 1.66 -11.95
C TYR A 161 -3.56 3.12 -12.34
N PRO A 162 -4.54 3.40 -13.22
CA PRO A 162 -4.82 4.77 -13.61
C PRO A 162 -5.06 5.62 -12.38
N LYS A 163 -4.24 6.65 -12.21
CA LYS A 163 -4.52 7.68 -11.21
C LYS A 163 -5.68 8.53 -11.73
N THR A 164 -6.58 8.91 -10.83
CA THR A 164 -7.62 9.86 -11.19
C THR A 164 -7.01 11.27 -11.23
N HIS A 165 -6.45 11.63 -12.38
CA HIS A 165 -5.89 12.96 -12.64
C HIS A 165 -6.96 13.97 -13.08
N ASN A 166 -8.19 13.51 -13.28
CA ASN A 166 -9.26 14.40 -13.69
C ASN A 166 -9.57 15.41 -12.58
N PRO A 167 -9.45 16.73 -12.84
CA PRO A 167 -9.77 17.76 -11.86
C PRO A 167 -11.20 17.68 -11.32
N ALA A 168 -12.12 17.09 -12.07
CA ALA A 168 -13.49 16.86 -11.61
C ALA A 168 -13.56 15.95 -10.38
N TYR A 169 -12.66 14.95 -10.29
CA TYR A 169 -12.60 14.08 -9.10
C TYR A 169 -12.20 14.88 -7.86
N MET A 170 -11.14 15.69 -7.95
CA MET A 170 -10.73 16.55 -6.83
C MET A 170 -11.84 17.49 -6.40
N ARG A 171 -12.56 18.10 -7.37
CA ARG A 171 -13.70 18.98 -7.07
C ARG A 171 -14.83 18.22 -6.37
N ALA A 172 -15.16 17.01 -6.85
CA ALA A 172 -16.24 16.20 -6.27
C ALA A 172 -15.94 15.81 -4.82
N VAL A 173 -14.78 15.19 -4.57
CA VAL A 173 -14.41 14.78 -3.20
C VAL A 173 -14.20 15.99 -2.28
N GLY A 174 -13.65 17.10 -2.81
CA GLY A 174 -13.48 18.34 -2.06
C GLY A 174 -14.81 18.98 -1.65
N ASN A 175 -15.84 18.95 -2.52
CA ASN A 175 -17.17 19.44 -2.18
C ASN A 175 -17.83 18.60 -1.09
N LEU A 176 -17.71 17.28 -1.17
CA LEU A 176 -18.22 16.38 -0.12
C LEU A 176 -17.51 16.62 1.22
N LEU A 177 -16.20 16.84 1.19
CA LEU A 177 -15.47 17.15 2.43
C LEU A 177 -15.91 18.49 3.03
N ARG A 178 -16.14 19.55 2.20
CA ARG A 178 -16.68 20.84 2.68
C ARG A 178 -18.02 20.64 3.35
N GLN A 179 -18.95 19.89 2.76
CA GLN A 179 -20.26 19.62 3.38
C GLN A 179 -20.11 18.99 4.77
N ILE A 180 -19.23 17.99 4.93
CA ILE A 180 -18.97 17.35 6.24
C ILE A 180 -18.38 18.37 7.25
N LEU A 181 -17.47 19.23 6.79
CA LEU A 181 -16.87 20.27 7.63
C LEU A 181 -17.91 21.32 8.05
N ASP A 182 -18.78 21.75 7.14
CA ASP A 182 -19.84 22.72 7.39
C ASP A 182 -20.93 22.17 8.34
N GLU A 183 -21.33 20.91 8.17
CA GLU A 183 -22.25 20.22 9.09
C GLU A 183 -21.68 20.10 10.52
N GLY A 184 -20.38 19.91 10.67
CA GLY A 184 -19.69 19.91 11.94
C GLY A 184 -19.98 18.74 12.88
N THR A 185 -20.79 17.76 12.46
CA THR A 185 -21.32 16.67 13.30
C THR A 185 -20.71 15.31 13.02
N SER A 186 -19.60 15.27 12.24
CA SER A 186 -18.96 14.00 11.90
C SER A 186 -18.37 13.30 13.12
N PRO A 187 -18.65 11.99 13.33
CA PRO A 187 -18.06 11.24 14.44
C PRO A 187 -16.53 11.13 14.36
N MET A 188 -15.93 11.28 13.17
CA MET A 188 -14.47 11.25 13.03
C MET A 188 -13.79 12.45 13.71
N PHE A 189 -14.50 13.57 13.97
CA PHE A 189 -13.92 14.73 14.64
C PHE A 189 -13.58 14.48 16.12
N ALA A 190 -13.99 13.35 16.67
CA ALA A 190 -13.53 12.91 17.99
C ALA A 190 -12.01 12.64 18.04
N PHE A 191 -11.39 12.34 16.89
CA PHE A 191 -9.97 12.01 16.83
C PHE A 191 -9.25 12.59 15.60
N ILE A 192 -9.97 13.16 14.64
CA ILE A 192 -9.37 13.81 13.44
C ILE A 192 -9.53 15.32 13.54
N ARG A 193 -8.45 16.03 13.33
CA ARG A 193 -8.37 17.49 13.33
C ARG A 193 -9.11 18.08 12.13
N ARG A 194 -10.04 18.98 12.40
CA ARG A 194 -10.78 19.69 11.34
C ARG A 194 -9.88 20.59 10.49
N ASP A 195 -8.98 21.34 11.12
CA ASP A 195 -8.04 22.22 10.43
C ASP A 195 -7.10 21.45 9.47
N ALA A 196 -6.69 20.24 9.85
CA ALA A 196 -5.90 19.38 8.98
C ALA A 196 -6.69 18.91 7.73
N LEU A 197 -8.00 18.67 7.88
CA LEU A 197 -8.87 18.35 6.75
C LEU A 197 -9.15 19.57 5.87
N GLU A 198 -9.32 20.76 6.45
CA GLU A 198 -9.47 22.01 5.72
C GLU A 198 -8.22 22.32 4.86
N GLN A 199 -7.04 22.04 5.39
CA GLN A 199 -5.79 22.18 4.65
C GLN A 199 -5.73 21.32 3.38
N LEU A 200 -6.36 20.13 3.36
CA LEU A 200 -6.44 19.30 2.16
C LEU A 200 -7.21 19.96 1.02
N LEU A 201 -8.10 20.92 1.32
CA LEU A 201 -8.87 21.64 0.31
C LEU A 201 -8.08 22.79 -0.34
N THR A 202 -7.06 23.28 0.34
CA THR A 202 -6.26 24.46 -0.07
C THR A 202 -4.85 24.10 -0.50
N GLN A 203 -4.30 23.01 0.04
CA GLN A 203 -2.92 22.57 -0.22
C GLN A 203 -2.92 21.24 -0.95
N SER A 204 -2.27 21.18 -2.11
CA SER A 204 -2.11 19.90 -2.82
C SER A 204 -0.77 19.26 -2.50
N ARG A 205 -0.79 17.96 -2.20
CA ARG A 205 0.41 17.14 -2.07
C ARG A 205 0.60 16.34 -3.34
N ALA A 206 1.66 16.64 -4.08
CA ALA A 206 1.98 15.96 -5.33
C ALA A 206 2.58 14.56 -5.12
N GLN A 207 3.37 14.39 -4.04
CA GLN A 207 4.00 13.11 -3.74
C GLN A 207 3.08 12.21 -2.90
N PRO A 208 2.92 10.93 -3.28
CA PRO A 208 2.20 9.97 -2.47
C PRO A 208 2.87 9.78 -1.11
N TRP A 209 2.06 9.69 -0.05
CA TRP A 209 2.54 9.41 1.30
C TRP A 209 2.38 7.93 1.69
N TYR A 210 1.62 7.18 0.89
CA TYR A 210 1.43 5.74 1.06
C TYR A 210 1.29 5.06 -0.30
N GLY A 211 2.00 3.94 -0.50
CA GLY A 211 2.02 3.23 -1.77
C GLY A 211 2.47 4.15 -2.93
N GLN A 212 1.79 4.02 -4.05
CA GLN A 212 2.07 4.80 -5.27
C GLN A 212 1.01 5.87 -5.57
N LEU A 213 -0.12 5.87 -4.87
CA LEU A 213 -1.32 6.57 -5.31
C LEU A 213 -1.87 7.58 -4.31
N MET A 214 -1.55 7.49 -3.01
CA MET A 214 -2.16 8.34 -1.98
C MET A 214 -1.65 9.78 -2.05
N GLN A 215 -2.33 10.57 -2.86
CA GLN A 215 -2.19 12.03 -2.99
C GLN A 215 -3.40 12.72 -2.35
N THR A 216 -3.50 14.04 -2.46
CA THR A 216 -4.58 14.83 -1.83
C THR A 216 -5.99 14.31 -2.15
N PRO A 217 -6.40 14.06 -3.41
CA PRO A 217 -7.76 13.59 -3.68
C PRO A 217 -8.07 12.23 -3.04
N GLN A 218 -7.10 11.31 -3.04
CA GLN A 218 -7.26 9.99 -2.44
C GLN A 218 -7.27 10.08 -0.90
N THR A 219 -6.51 11.01 -0.33
CA THR A 219 -6.52 11.28 1.12
C THR A 219 -7.90 11.81 1.55
N ILE A 220 -8.47 12.75 0.80
CA ILE A 220 -9.83 13.22 1.03
C ILE A 220 -10.83 12.05 0.94
N ALA A 221 -10.75 11.25 -0.13
CA ALA A 221 -11.63 10.10 -0.30
C ALA A 221 -11.53 9.08 0.86
N TYR A 222 -10.34 8.89 1.42
CA TYR A 222 -10.13 8.07 2.60
C TYR A 222 -10.92 8.58 3.81
N PHE A 223 -10.87 9.88 4.10
CA PHE A 223 -11.64 10.47 5.20
C PHE A 223 -13.16 10.47 4.94
N LEU A 224 -13.58 10.63 3.68
CA LEU A 224 -14.99 10.46 3.32
C LEU A 224 -15.49 9.03 3.59
N GLN A 225 -14.68 8.02 3.25
CA GLN A 225 -15.01 6.63 3.55
C GLN A 225 -15.07 6.38 5.06
N LEU A 226 -14.11 6.91 5.81
CA LEU A 226 -14.09 6.82 7.27
C LEU A 226 -15.34 7.45 7.90
N HIS A 227 -15.68 8.67 7.50
CA HIS A 227 -16.90 9.36 7.94
C HIS A 227 -18.15 8.52 7.66
N HIS A 228 -18.27 8.07 6.41
CA HIS A 228 -19.45 7.29 5.99
C HIS A 228 -19.57 5.96 6.74
N TRP A 229 -18.45 5.26 6.91
CA TRP A 229 -18.40 4.02 7.68
C TRP A 229 -18.83 4.25 9.14
N MET A 230 -18.28 5.26 9.80
CA MET A 230 -18.63 5.56 11.19
C MET A 230 -20.11 5.91 11.35
N LYS A 231 -20.68 6.69 10.41
CA LYS A 231 -22.12 7.02 10.43
C LYS A 231 -22.99 5.79 10.17
N LEU A 232 -22.64 4.99 9.17
CA LEU A 232 -23.44 3.83 8.77
C LEU A 232 -23.49 2.75 9.84
N TYR A 233 -22.38 2.52 10.53
CA TYR A 233 -22.25 1.46 11.54
C TYR A 233 -22.34 1.99 12.98
N TYR A 234 -22.69 3.27 13.16
CA TYR A 234 -22.81 3.90 14.48
C TYR A 234 -21.56 3.73 15.36
N VAL A 235 -20.38 3.83 14.74
CA VAL A 235 -19.11 3.65 15.43
C VAL A 235 -18.84 4.85 16.33
N THR A 236 -18.62 4.58 17.61
CA THR A 236 -18.22 5.56 18.62
C THR A 236 -16.86 5.22 19.18
N ILE A 237 -16.10 6.23 19.55
CA ILE A 237 -14.80 6.09 20.22
C ILE A 237 -15.05 6.31 21.71
N GLN A 238 -14.61 5.35 22.52
CA GLN A 238 -14.70 5.38 23.99
C GLN A 238 -13.35 5.78 24.58
#